data_613d14b9218a280167996d494e60ad0b
#
_entry.id   613d14b9218a280167996d494e60ad0b
#
_cell.length_a   1.000
_cell.length_b   1.000
_cell.length_c   1.000
_cell.angle_alpha   90.00
_cell.angle_beta   90.00
_cell.angle_gamma   90.00
#
_symmetry.space_group_name_H-M   'P 1'
#
loop_
_entity.id
_entity.type
_entity.pdbx_description
1 polymer ?
#
loop_
_entity_poly.entity_id
_entity_poly.type
_entity_poly.pdbx_seq_one_letter_code
_entity_poly.pdbx_strand_id
1 'polypeptide(L)'
;MEKTFENWLVVSDIDGTLNNKIRKLPKRNYDAIKKFTELGGNFTLASGRLQSSLERNYNRITPNQPAIVLNGAGLYDYKSRKMLWRSTIGQKGQDFVRQVAKHFNKIFKSVDIGIYFDDYVYIVKSGLFAKGTMYFDKAHYEIVKSIDDVPTEGWMKIIFWSNPITIKKLQKYIKENENPDANFMSSSIFSLEMLQKDTHKGVGIMKLADMLGIEKSHVAAIGDYYNDWDMLKTVGLPACAGQAPQPIHNICKFEACHCNKGCVADLLEYIMSGKAEEAIKKEMQKNRG
;
A
#
# COMPACT_ATOMS: atom_id res chain seq x y z
N MET A 1 -4.89 -5.04 36.41
CA MET A 1 -5.50 -4.56 35.15
C MET A 1 -4.72 -5.15 33.98
N GLU A 2 -5.39 -5.88 33.11
CA GLU A 2 -4.80 -6.37 31.88
C GLU A 2 -4.38 -5.17 31.03
N LYS A 3 -3.17 -5.20 30.45
CA LYS A 3 -2.70 -4.09 29.61
C LYS A 3 -3.58 -4.04 28.36
N THR A 4 -4.23 -2.91 28.10
CA THR A 4 -4.99 -2.65 26.85
C THR A 4 -4.10 -1.93 25.84
N PHE A 5 -4.29 -2.20 24.55
CA PHE A 5 -3.50 -1.62 23.46
C PHE A 5 -4.38 -0.81 22.51
N GLU A 6 -5.51 -0.31 22.99
CA GLU A 6 -6.49 0.47 22.21
C GLU A 6 -5.89 1.73 21.55
N ASN A 7 -4.84 2.28 22.15
CA ASN A 7 -4.09 3.42 21.63
C ASN A 7 -3.02 3.04 20.59
N TRP A 8 -2.87 1.76 20.21
CA TRP A 8 -1.92 1.32 19.21
C TRP A 8 -2.61 0.94 17.91
N LEU A 9 -2.04 1.43 16.78
CA LEU A 9 -2.35 0.97 15.44
C LEU A 9 -1.12 0.30 14.84
N VAL A 10 -1.24 -0.97 14.45
CA VAL A 10 -0.19 -1.71 13.75
C VAL A 10 -0.65 -2.07 12.35
N VAL A 11 0.15 -1.70 11.36
CA VAL A 11 -0.15 -1.94 9.95
C VAL A 11 0.97 -2.77 9.31
N SER A 12 0.60 -3.84 8.61
CA SER A 12 1.55 -4.72 7.93
C SER A 12 1.41 -4.64 6.42
N ASP A 13 2.54 -4.56 5.71
CA ASP A 13 2.60 -5.02 4.32
C ASP A 13 2.37 -6.54 4.25
N ILE A 14 2.17 -7.08 3.04
CA ILE A 14 1.75 -8.47 2.84
C ILE A 14 2.88 -9.36 2.34
N ASP A 15 3.41 -9.06 1.15
CA ASP A 15 4.30 -9.96 0.44
C ASP A 15 5.75 -9.78 0.90
N GLY A 16 6.33 -10.76 1.57
CA GLY A 16 7.65 -10.64 2.20
C GLY A 16 7.61 -10.07 3.62
N THR A 17 6.42 -9.76 4.16
CA THR A 17 6.22 -9.23 5.50
C THR A 17 5.23 -10.08 6.28
N LEU A 18 3.92 -9.91 6.07
CA LEU A 18 2.89 -10.74 6.69
C LEU A 18 3.02 -12.20 6.27
N ASN A 19 3.14 -12.41 4.96
CA ASN A 19 3.37 -13.70 4.35
C ASN A 19 4.88 -13.94 4.15
N ASN A 20 5.27 -15.20 4.25
CA ASN A 20 6.63 -15.64 3.94
C ASN A 20 6.90 -15.62 2.41
N LYS A 21 8.14 -15.93 2.01
CA LYS A 21 8.57 -15.94 0.59
C LYS A 21 7.75 -16.86 -0.33
N ILE A 22 7.08 -17.88 0.22
CA ILE A 22 6.20 -18.79 -0.53
C ILE A 22 4.71 -18.42 -0.37
N ARG A 23 4.42 -17.18 0.01
CA ARG A 23 3.08 -16.59 0.18
C ARG A 23 2.18 -17.34 1.20
N LYS A 24 2.80 -17.98 2.20
CA LYS A 24 2.07 -18.60 3.32
C LYS A 24 2.17 -17.70 4.55
N LEU A 25 1.07 -17.60 5.29
CA LEU A 25 1.01 -16.92 6.58
C LEU A 25 1.71 -17.79 7.64
N PRO A 26 2.80 -17.34 8.28
CA PRO A 26 3.38 -18.02 9.43
C PRO A 26 2.37 -18.10 10.60
N LYS A 27 2.25 -19.27 11.23
CA LYS A 27 1.33 -19.46 12.36
C LYS A 27 1.60 -18.46 13.49
N ARG A 28 2.88 -18.16 13.75
CA ARG A 28 3.29 -17.19 14.77
C ARG A 28 2.71 -15.79 14.50
N ASN A 29 2.68 -15.34 13.24
CA ASN A 29 2.04 -14.06 12.88
C ASN A 29 0.54 -14.09 13.21
N TYR A 30 -0.14 -15.15 12.80
CA TYR A 30 -1.58 -15.31 13.08
C TYR A 30 -1.87 -15.26 14.59
N ASP A 31 -1.14 -16.05 15.38
CA ASP A 31 -1.35 -16.14 16.83
C ASP A 31 -1.08 -14.79 17.52
N ALA A 32 -0.02 -14.08 17.10
CA ALA A 32 0.32 -12.77 17.67
C ALA A 32 -0.70 -11.69 17.30
N ILE A 33 -1.18 -11.66 16.06
CA ILE A 33 -2.22 -10.72 15.61
C ILE A 33 -3.50 -10.96 16.42
N LYS A 34 -3.94 -12.21 16.53
CA LYS A 34 -5.12 -12.57 17.30
C LYS A 34 -4.99 -12.09 18.74
N LYS A 35 -3.88 -12.41 19.42
CA LYS A 35 -3.63 -11.99 20.81
C LYS A 35 -3.63 -10.46 20.95
N PHE A 36 -2.98 -9.74 20.03
CA PHE A 36 -2.91 -8.27 20.06
C PHE A 36 -4.29 -7.62 19.92
N THR A 37 -5.12 -8.13 19.00
CA THR A 37 -6.48 -7.62 18.80
C THR A 37 -7.43 -7.98 19.95
N GLU A 38 -7.27 -9.15 20.57
CA GLU A 38 -8.00 -9.55 21.78
C GLU A 38 -7.66 -8.66 22.99
N LEU A 39 -6.44 -8.10 23.02
CA LEU A 39 -6.02 -7.12 24.04
C LEU A 39 -6.38 -5.66 23.66
N GLY A 40 -7.27 -5.45 22.70
CA GLY A 40 -7.78 -4.14 22.27
C GLY A 40 -6.93 -3.43 21.22
N GLY A 41 -5.81 -4.01 20.78
CA GLY A 41 -4.96 -3.39 19.76
C GLY A 41 -5.61 -3.31 18.39
N ASN A 42 -5.28 -2.27 17.62
CA ASN A 42 -5.80 -2.05 16.26
C ASN A 42 -4.81 -2.62 15.24
N PHE A 43 -5.25 -3.56 14.42
CA PHE A 43 -4.41 -4.19 13.39
C PHE A 43 -5.07 -4.19 12.03
N THR A 44 -4.29 -3.86 10.99
CA THR A 44 -4.74 -3.95 9.60
C THR A 44 -3.59 -4.15 8.60
N LEU A 45 -3.93 -4.16 7.31
CA LEU A 45 -3.02 -4.35 6.17
C LEU A 45 -2.91 -3.11 5.31
N ALA A 46 -1.73 -2.89 4.71
CA ALA A 46 -1.51 -1.90 3.67
C ALA A 46 -0.93 -2.56 2.41
N SER A 47 -1.60 -2.38 1.27
CA SER A 47 -1.24 -3.04 0.02
C SER A 47 -1.45 -2.16 -1.20
N GLY A 48 -0.67 -2.44 -2.27
CA GLY A 48 -0.93 -1.88 -3.61
C GLY A 48 -2.10 -2.52 -4.35
N ARG A 49 -2.70 -3.56 -3.78
CA ARG A 49 -3.77 -4.35 -4.38
C ARG A 49 -5.13 -3.66 -4.27
N LEU A 50 -6.06 -4.06 -5.16
CA LEU A 50 -7.49 -3.83 -4.98
C LEU A 50 -8.01 -4.59 -3.76
N GLN A 51 -9.11 -4.10 -3.17
CA GLN A 51 -9.78 -4.78 -2.07
C GLN A 51 -10.21 -6.20 -2.43
N SER A 52 -10.70 -6.45 -3.64
CA SER A 52 -11.08 -7.80 -4.11
C SER A 52 -9.89 -8.78 -4.09
N SER A 53 -8.72 -8.33 -4.52
CA SER A 53 -7.48 -9.11 -4.49
C SER A 53 -6.92 -9.29 -3.08
N LEU A 54 -7.15 -8.32 -2.20
CA LEU A 54 -6.67 -8.34 -0.82
C LEU A 54 -7.57 -9.18 0.10
N GLU A 55 -8.86 -9.34 -0.21
CA GLU A 55 -9.88 -9.95 0.65
C GLU A 55 -9.45 -11.30 1.21
N ARG A 56 -8.83 -12.17 0.40
CA ARG A 56 -8.36 -13.47 0.87
C ARG A 56 -7.30 -13.36 1.97
N ASN A 57 -6.38 -12.40 1.87
CA ASN A 57 -5.35 -12.19 2.89
C ASN A 57 -5.98 -11.60 4.15
N TYR A 58 -6.89 -10.63 3.98
CA TYR A 58 -7.62 -9.99 5.05
C TYR A 58 -8.42 -11.01 5.87
N ASN A 59 -9.23 -11.85 5.22
CA ASN A 59 -10.06 -12.85 5.89
C ASN A 59 -9.27 -13.95 6.62
N ARG A 60 -8.01 -14.19 6.23
CA ARG A 60 -7.16 -15.19 6.90
C ARG A 60 -6.67 -14.77 8.28
N ILE A 61 -6.59 -13.47 8.55
CA ILE A 61 -6.09 -12.91 9.82
C ILE A 61 -7.16 -12.13 10.57
N THR A 62 -8.32 -11.92 9.94
CA THR A 62 -9.47 -11.20 10.53
C THR A 62 -9.05 -9.89 11.24
N PRO A 63 -8.44 -8.92 10.52
CA PRO A 63 -8.08 -7.65 11.12
C PRO A 63 -9.33 -6.94 11.65
N ASN A 64 -9.15 -6.08 12.65
CA ASN A 64 -10.26 -5.35 13.25
C ASN A 64 -10.43 -3.91 12.73
N GLN A 65 -9.57 -3.48 11.80
CA GLN A 65 -9.60 -2.14 11.21
C GLN A 65 -9.66 -2.19 9.68
N PRO A 66 -10.18 -1.12 9.01
CA PRO A 66 -10.20 -1.00 7.55
C PRO A 66 -8.81 -1.16 6.92
N ALA A 67 -8.74 -1.81 5.76
CA ALA A 67 -7.48 -2.00 5.04
C ALA A 67 -7.10 -0.78 4.21
N ILE A 68 -5.79 -0.53 4.13
CA ILE A 68 -5.22 0.45 3.20
C ILE A 68 -5.00 -0.26 1.87
N VAL A 69 -5.67 0.20 0.82
CA VAL A 69 -5.66 -0.39 -0.53
C VAL A 69 -5.08 0.56 -1.56
N LEU A 70 -4.76 0.05 -2.75
CA LEU A 70 -4.27 0.84 -3.89
C LEU A 70 -3.08 1.74 -3.52
N ASN A 71 -2.10 1.21 -2.77
CA ASN A 71 -0.92 1.96 -2.30
C ASN A 71 -1.27 3.21 -1.49
N GLY A 72 -2.34 3.17 -0.71
CA GLY A 72 -2.76 4.29 0.13
C GLY A 72 -3.81 5.21 -0.49
N ALA A 73 -4.28 4.92 -1.71
CA ALA A 73 -5.33 5.70 -2.33
C ALA A 73 -6.73 5.43 -1.75
N GLY A 74 -6.91 4.37 -0.96
CA GLY A 74 -8.19 4.07 -0.34
C GLY A 74 -8.09 3.42 1.04
N LEU A 75 -9.12 3.67 1.86
CA LEU A 75 -9.42 2.92 3.08
C LEU A 75 -10.69 2.11 2.85
N TYR A 76 -10.57 0.79 2.85
CA TYR A 76 -11.69 -0.10 2.60
C TYR A 76 -12.08 -0.90 3.85
N ASP A 77 -13.33 -0.78 4.25
CA ASP A 77 -13.89 -1.56 5.36
C ASP A 77 -14.60 -2.81 4.85
N TYR A 78 -14.04 -3.97 5.16
CA TYR A 78 -14.60 -5.27 4.76
C TYR A 78 -15.89 -5.65 5.51
N LYS A 79 -16.16 -5.05 6.68
CA LYS A 79 -17.40 -5.30 7.43
C LYS A 79 -18.60 -4.64 6.76
N SER A 80 -18.48 -3.35 6.46
CA SER A 80 -19.53 -2.58 5.78
C SER A 80 -19.47 -2.70 4.25
N ARG A 81 -18.39 -3.27 3.70
CA ARG A 81 -18.08 -3.34 2.25
C ARG A 81 -18.09 -1.97 1.58
N LYS A 82 -17.51 -0.97 2.26
CA LYS A 82 -17.47 0.42 1.78
C LYS A 82 -16.05 0.97 1.75
N MET A 83 -15.80 1.81 0.74
CA MET A 83 -14.64 2.66 0.72
C MET A 83 -14.92 3.88 1.62
N LEU A 84 -14.23 3.95 2.78
CA LEU A 84 -14.43 5.00 3.78
C LEU A 84 -13.73 6.30 3.40
N TRP A 85 -12.64 6.20 2.65
CA TRP A 85 -11.88 7.36 2.19
C TRP A 85 -11.17 7.04 0.87
N ARG A 86 -10.97 8.09 0.05
CA ARG A 86 -10.30 8.03 -1.26
C ARG A 86 -9.34 9.18 -1.45
N SER A 87 -8.22 8.91 -2.11
CA SER A 87 -7.41 9.89 -2.80
C SER A 87 -7.59 9.70 -4.29
N THR A 88 -8.08 10.72 -4.99
CA THR A 88 -8.39 10.64 -6.42
C THR A 88 -7.46 11.53 -7.24
N ILE A 89 -7.12 11.07 -8.45
CA ILE A 89 -6.29 11.79 -9.40
C ILE A 89 -7.09 12.96 -9.98
N GLY A 90 -6.59 14.17 -9.74
CA GLY A 90 -7.21 15.41 -10.21
C GLY A 90 -7.10 15.59 -11.74
N GLN A 91 -7.78 16.62 -12.26
CA GLN A 91 -7.88 16.89 -13.71
C GLN A 91 -6.52 16.97 -14.41
N LYS A 92 -5.53 17.65 -13.83
CA LYS A 92 -4.17 17.73 -14.42
C LYS A 92 -3.51 16.36 -14.56
N GLY A 93 -3.68 15.47 -13.57
CA GLY A 93 -3.20 14.11 -13.64
C GLY A 93 -3.90 13.33 -14.74
N GLN A 94 -5.21 13.45 -14.86
CA GLN A 94 -6.00 12.81 -15.92
C GLN A 94 -5.60 13.31 -17.32
N ASP A 95 -5.37 14.62 -17.49
CA ASP A 95 -4.92 15.20 -18.76
C ASP A 95 -3.54 14.69 -19.14
N PHE A 96 -2.66 14.51 -18.17
CA PHE A 96 -1.36 13.88 -18.40
C PHE A 96 -1.50 12.43 -18.89
N VAL A 97 -2.39 11.63 -18.29
CA VAL A 97 -2.67 10.25 -18.76
C VAL A 97 -3.19 10.26 -20.21
N ARG A 98 -4.06 11.21 -20.57
CA ARG A 98 -4.53 11.40 -21.96
C ARG A 98 -3.38 11.75 -22.92
N GLN A 99 -2.45 12.61 -22.49
CA GLN A 99 -1.25 12.94 -23.27
C GLN A 99 -0.37 11.71 -23.48
N VAL A 100 -0.12 10.92 -22.43
CA VAL A 100 0.63 9.66 -22.51
C VAL A 100 -0.07 8.69 -23.47
N ALA A 101 -1.37 8.50 -23.34
CA ALA A 101 -2.16 7.64 -24.21
C ALA A 101 -2.02 8.06 -25.69
N LYS A 102 -2.17 9.34 -25.97
CA LYS A 102 -2.02 9.91 -27.33
C LYS A 102 -0.62 9.72 -27.87
N HIS A 103 0.41 10.03 -27.09
CA HIS A 103 1.81 9.94 -27.51
C HIS A 103 2.22 8.49 -27.81
N PHE A 104 2.03 7.59 -26.85
CA PHE A 104 2.51 6.20 -26.95
C PHE A 104 1.65 5.33 -27.86
N ASN A 105 0.34 5.56 -27.95
CA ASN A 105 -0.53 4.80 -28.85
C ASN A 105 -0.36 5.18 -30.32
N LYS A 106 0.00 6.43 -30.61
CA LYS A 106 0.32 6.88 -31.99
C LYS A 106 1.61 6.25 -32.51
N ILE A 107 2.65 6.15 -31.66
CA ILE A 107 3.99 5.74 -32.07
C ILE A 107 4.19 4.22 -31.93
N PHE A 108 3.73 3.61 -30.85
CA PHE A 108 4.13 2.25 -30.46
C PHE A 108 2.99 1.24 -30.41
N LYS A 109 1.73 1.64 -30.43
CA LYS A 109 0.53 0.77 -30.24
C LYS A 109 0.67 -0.24 -29.07
N SER A 110 1.43 0.06 -28.02
CA SER A 110 1.98 -0.93 -27.11
C SER A 110 1.84 -0.64 -25.61
N VAL A 111 1.11 0.41 -25.21
CA VAL A 111 0.86 0.69 -23.79
C VAL A 111 -0.61 0.44 -23.47
N ASP A 112 -0.89 -0.53 -22.61
CA ASP A 112 -2.19 -0.70 -22.00
C ASP A 112 -2.28 0.20 -20.78
N ILE A 113 -3.44 0.81 -20.55
CA ILE A 113 -3.68 1.71 -19.42
C ILE A 113 -4.87 1.17 -18.62
N GLY A 114 -4.62 0.84 -17.35
CA GLY A 114 -5.67 0.50 -16.41
C GLY A 114 -5.98 1.67 -15.50
N ILE A 115 -7.24 2.04 -15.41
CA ILE A 115 -7.75 3.13 -14.59
C ILE A 115 -8.60 2.50 -13.48
N TYR A 116 -8.10 2.59 -12.25
CA TYR A 116 -8.67 1.92 -11.08
C TYR A 116 -9.60 2.86 -10.33
N PHE A 117 -10.78 2.36 -10.07
CA PHE A 117 -11.81 2.94 -9.19
C PHE A 117 -11.92 2.13 -7.89
N ASP A 118 -12.97 2.33 -7.10
CA ASP A 118 -13.20 1.59 -5.85
C ASP A 118 -13.19 0.07 -6.04
N ASP A 119 -13.98 -0.43 -6.97
CA ASP A 119 -14.22 -1.87 -7.18
C ASP A 119 -14.13 -2.29 -8.65
N TYR A 120 -13.73 -1.38 -9.51
CA TYR A 120 -13.78 -1.56 -10.96
C TYR A 120 -12.53 -1.00 -11.65
N VAL A 121 -12.15 -1.61 -12.77
CA VAL A 121 -11.01 -1.17 -13.57
C VAL A 121 -11.44 -0.99 -15.02
N TYR A 122 -11.20 0.20 -15.58
CA TYR A 122 -11.29 0.40 -17.02
C TYR A 122 -9.91 0.14 -17.65
N ILE A 123 -9.89 -0.67 -18.71
CA ILE A 123 -8.67 -0.96 -19.46
C ILE A 123 -8.81 -0.33 -20.83
N VAL A 124 -8.00 0.70 -21.07
CA VAL A 124 -7.87 1.31 -22.39
C VAL A 124 -6.88 0.48 -23.18
N LYS A 125 -7.36 -0.19 -24.24
CA LYS A 125 -6.56 -1.12 -25.03
C LYS A 125 -6.08 -2.32 -24.22
N SER A 126 -6.31 -3.51 -24.65
CA SER A 126 -6.14 -4.72 -23.85
C SER A 126 -5.08 -5.64 -24.46
N GLY A 127 -3.90 -5.65 -23.86
CA GLY A 127 -2.83 -6.62 -24.12
C GLY A 127 -2.80 -7.76 -23.10
N LEU A 128 -1.83 -8.65 -23.27
CA LEU A 128 -1.64 -9.82 -22.41
C LEU A 128 -1.31 -9.44 -20.96
N PHE A 129 -0.54 -8.37 -20.74
CA PHE A 129 -0.13 -7.93 -19.41
C PHE A 129 -1.32 -7.43 -18.58
N ALA A 130 -2.16 -6.58 -19.17
CA ALA A 130 -3.35 -6.07 -18.50
C ALA A 130 -4.31 -7.22 -18.13
N LYS A 131 -4.61 -8.12 -19.07
CA LYS A 131 -5.49 -9.28 -18.83
C LYS A 131 -4.94 -10.21 -17.75
N GLY A 132 -3.62 -10.48 -17.77
CA GLY A 132 -2.97 -11.29 -16.75
C GLY A 132 -3.11 -10.67 -15.36
N THR A 133 -2.89 -9.36 -15.22
CA THR A 133 -3.06 -8.65 -13.94
C THR A 133 -4.49 -8.74 -13.45
N MET A 134 -5.49 -8.49 -14.28
CA MET A 134 -6.91 -8.57 -13.89
C MET A 134 -7.31 -9.98 -13.45
N TYR A 135 -6.81 -11.01 -14.11
CA TYR A 135 -7.05 -12.40 -13.71
C TYR A 135 -6.48 -12.70 -12.30
N PHE A 136 -5.24 -12.27 -12.03
CA PHE A 136 -4.61 -12.46 -10.72
C PHE A 136 -5.26 -11.62 -9.63
N ASP A 137 -5.67 -10.39 -9.94
CA ASP A 137 -6.29 -9.47 -9.00
C ASP A 137 -7.78 -9.78 -8.77
N LYS A 138 -8.38 -10.68 -9.57
CA LYS A 138 -9.83 -10.96 -9.55
C LYS A 138 -10.67 -9.69 -9.65
N ALA A 139 -10.17 -8.70 -10.38
CA ALA A 139 -10.80 -7.41 -10.52
C ALA A 139 -11.98 -7.50 -11.51
N HIS A 140 -13.06 -6.81 -11.21
CA HIS A 140 -14.08 -6.50 -12.19
C HIS A 140 -13.53 -5.44 -13.14
N TYR A 141 -13.59 -5.68 -14.46
CA TYR A 141 -13.04 -4.75 -15.42
C TYR A 141 -13.84 -4.69 -16.72
N GLU A 142 -13.71 -3.57 -17.42
CA GLU A 142 -14.21 -3.34 -18.77
C GLU A 142 -13.07 -2.88 -19.68
N ILE A 143 -13.13 -3.34 -20.93
CA ILE A 143 -12.19 -2.91 -21.96
C ILE A 143 -12.87 -1.83 -22.81
N VAL A 144 -12.29 -0.65 -22.80
CA VAL A 144 -12.76 0.51 -23.56
C VAL A 144 -11.84 0.83 -24.73
N LYS A 145 -12.38 1.49 -25.75
CA LYS A 145 -11.61 1.85 -26.97
C LYS A 145 -10.77 3.09 -26.78
N SER A 146 -11.27 4.05 -26.02
CA SER A 146 -10.61 5.32 -25.72
C SER A 146 -10.59 5.60 -24.23
N ILE A 147 -9.63 6.37 -23.78
CA ILE A 147 -9.61 6.94 -22.44
C ILE A 147 -10.78 7.91 -22.20
N ASP A 148 -11.32 8.47 -23.27
CA ASP A 148 -12.46 9.39 -23.21
C ASP A 148 -13.80 8.66 -22.95
N ASP A 149 -13.81 7.32 -23.10
CA ASP A 149 -14.96 6.48 -22.74
C ASP A 149 -15.00 6.19 -21.22
N VAL A 150 -13.94 6.57 -20.47
CA VAL A 150 -13.85 6.32 -19.02
C VAL A 150 -14.47 7.48 -18.24
N PRO A 151 -15.32 7.22 -17.23
CA PRO A 151 -15.82 8.27 -16.34
C PRO A 151 -14.70 9.13 -15.77
N THR A 152 -14.88 10.45 -15.69
CA THR A 152 -13.84 11.39 -15.25
C THR A 152 -13.68 11.45 -13.73
N GLU A 153 -14.70 11.10 -12.97
CA GLU A 153 -14.65 11.12 -11.50
C GLU A 153 -14.22 9.77 -10.93
N GLY A 154 -13.40 9.79 -9.89
CA GLY A 154 -13.09 8.61 -9.11
C GLY A 154 -11.83 7.83 -9.51
N TRP A 155 -10.96 8.37 -10.35
CA TRP A 155 -9.68 7.72 -10.69
C TRP A 155 -8.77 7.70 -9.47
N MET A 156 -8.54 6.53 -8.91
CA MET A 156 -7.71 6.38 -7.70
C MET A 156 -6.27 6.01 -8.02
N LYS A 157 -6.07 5.15 -9.05
CA LYS A 157 -4.76 4.67 -9.46
C LYS A 157 -4.76 4.38 -10.94
N ILE A 158 -3.62 4.64 -11.60
CA ILE A 158 -3.39 4.27 -13.00
C ILE A 158 -2.25 3.26 -13.04
N ILE A 159 -2.37 2.27 -13.91
CA ILE A 159 -1.25 1.38 -14.24
C ILE A 159 -1.05 1.40 -15.75
N PHE A 160 0.19 1.63 -16.13
CA PHE A 160 0.66 1.49 -17.51
C PHE A 160 1.37 0.15 -17.64
N TRP A 161 0.93 -0.71 -18.56
CA TRP A 161 1.59 -1.97 -18.87
C TRP A 161 2.19 -1.95 -20.25
N SER A 162 3.42 -2.44 -20.37
CA SER A 162 4.08 -2.64 -21.65
C SER A 162 5.33 -3.54 -21.50
N ASN A 163 6.05 -3.75 -22.60
CA ASN A 163 7.37 -4.36 -22.53
C ASN A 163 8.39 -3.44 -21.83
N PRO A 164 9.50 -4.00 -21.30
CA PRO A 164 10.47 -3.23 -20.51
C PRO A 164 11.09 -2.03 -21.24
N ILE A 165 11.29 -2.14 -22.56
CA ILE A 165 11.86 -1.07 -23.37
C ILE A 165 10.89 0.12 -23.42
N THR A 166 9.61 -0.15 -23.63
CA THR A 166 8.57 0.89 -23.67
C THR A 166 8.35 1.51 -22.29
N ILE A 167 8.38 0.72 -21.21
CA ILE A 167 8.31 1.25 -19.84
C ILE A 167 9.47 2.21 -19.55
N LYS A 168 10.70 1.88 -19.94
CA LYS A 168 11.84 2.81 -19.82
C LYS A 168 11.65 4.11 -20.61
N LYS A 169 11.09 4.02 -21.84
CA LYS A 169 10.76 5.21 -22.62
C LYS A 169 9.66 6.05 -21.97
N LEU A 170 8.64 5.41 -21.39
CA LEU A 170 7.59 6.09 -20.62
C LEU A 170 8.18 6.79 -19.39
N GLN A 171 9.04 6.14 -18.62
CA GLN A 171 9.73 6.77 -17.49
C GLN A 171 10.55 7.99 -17.89
N LYS A 172 11.26 7.92 -19.04
CA LYS A 172 11.97 9.06 -19.59
C LYS A 172 11.02 10.19 -19.99
N TYR A 173 9.94 9.86 -20.71
CA TYR A 173 8.93 10.83 -21.11
C TYR A 173 8.31 11.55 -19.91
N ILE A 174 8.01 10.83 -18.83
CA ILE A 174 7.47 11.39 -17.58
C ILE A 174 8.45 12.40 -16.97
N LYS A 175 9.75 12.06 -16.93
CA LYS A 175 10.79 12.96 -16.39
C LYS A 175 10.94 14.24 -17.23
N GLU A 176 10.75 14.15 -18.54
CA GLU A 176 10.87 15.29 -19.47
C GLU A 176 9.61 16.16 -19.51
N ASN A 177 8.45 15.61 -19.06
CA ASN A 177 7.15 16.28 -19.09
C ASN A 177 6.57 16.27 -17.67
N GLU A 178 7.26 16.90 -16.72
CA GLU A 178 6.92 16.89 -15.31
C GLU A 178 5.43 17.11 -15.05
N ASN A 179 4.81 16.18 -14.30
CA ASN A 179 3.49 16.39 -13.75
C ASN A 179 3.62 16.55 -12.22
N PRO A 180 3.55 17.78 -11.71
CA PRO A 180 3.72 18.04 -10.27
C PRO A 180 2.60 17.47 -9.40
N ASP A 181 1.47 17.06 -10.00
CA ASP A 181 0.29 16.57 -9.29
C ASP A 181 0.21 15.03 -9.29
N ALA A 182 1.28 14.34 -9.69
CA ALA A 182 1.32 12.88 -9.74
C ALA A 182 2.55 12.29 -9.07
N ASN A 183 2.37 11.12 -8.46
CA ASN A 183 3.41 10.26 -7.92
C ASN A 183 3.54 9.01 -8.80
N PHE A 184 4.75 8.68 -9.26
CA PHE A 184 5.01 7.55 -10.12
C PHE A 184 5.89 6.53 -9.42
N MET A 185 5.53 5.24 -9.49
CA MET A 185 6.32 4.16 -8.94
C MET A 185 6.39 2.97 -9.90
N SER A 186 7.54 2.32 -9.97
CA SER A 186 7.70 1.06 -10.70
C SER A 186 7.26 -0.10 -9.82
N SER A 187 6.22 -0.82 -10.25
CA SER A 187 5.79 -2.05 -9.59
C SER A 187 6.41 -3.31 -10.22
N SER A 188 6.88 -3.21 -11.45
CA SER A 188 7.66 -4.24 -12.14
C SER A 188 8.40 -3.68 -13.35
N ILE A 189 9.23 -4.50 -14.00
CA ILE A 189 9.86 -4.12 -15.29
C ILE A 189 8.86 -3.96 -16.43
N PHE A 190 7.62 -4.43 -16.26
CA PHE A 190 6.53 -4.41 -17.24
C PHE A 190 5.44 -3.41 -16.90
N SER A 191 5.54 -2.70 -15.76
CA SER A 191 4.49 -1.81 -15.29
C SER A 191 5.03 -0.58 -14.56
N LEU A 192 4.32 0.53 -14.77
CA LEU A 192 4.50 1.78 -14.04
C LEU A 192 3.15 2.19 -13.47
N GLU A 193 3.12 2.51 -12.19
CA GLU A 193 1.93 2.98 -11.48
C GLU A 193 1.98 4.50 -11.32
N MET A 194 0.82 5.13 -11.37
CA MET A 194 0.62 6.53 -11.07
C MET A 194 -0.50 6.70 -10.04
N LEU A 195 -0.25 7.52 -9.05
CA LEU A 195 -1.20 7.94 -8.01
C LEU A 195 -1.28 9.47 -8.00
N GLN A 196 -2.26 10.01 -7.29
CA GLN A 196 -2.28 11.43 -6.94
C GLN A 196 -1.00 11.77 -6.18
N LYS A 197 -0.48 12.99 -6.38
CA LYS A 197 0.68 13.50 -5.63
C LYS A 197 0.52 13.27 -4.13
N ASP A 198 1.62 12.96 -3.49
CA ASP A 198 1.70 12.69 -2.05
C ASP A 198 0.86 11.49 -1.57
N THR A 199 0.27 10.71 -2.49
CA THR A 199 -0.46 9.49 -2.13
C THR A 199 0.50 8.30 -2.07
N HIS A 200 0.59 7.68 -0.90
CA HIS A 200 1.35 6.47 -0.60
C HIS A 200 0.74 5.76 0.62
N LYS A 201 1.15 4.53 0.92
CA LYS A 201 0.61 3.73 2.03
C LYS A 201 0.56 4.50 3.36
N GLY A 202 1.59 5.31 3.65
CA GLY A 202 1.67 6.10 4.88
C GLY A 202 0.54 7.12 5.04
N VAL A 203 0.10 7.75 3.96
CA VAL A 203 -1.06 8.69 4.00
C VAL A 203 -2.32 7.95 4.40
N GLY A 204 -2.59 6.80 3.79
CA GLY A 204 -3.74 5.96 4.17
C GLY A 204 -3.68 5.52 5.64
N ILE A 205 -2.48 5.18 6.13
CA ILE A 205 -2.27 4.79 7.54
C ILE A 205 -2.58 5.96 8.48
N MET A 206 -2.03 7.15 8.19
CA MET A 206 -2.29 8.32 9.05
C MET A 206 -3.75 8.76 9.00
N LYS A 207 -4.40 8.62 7.84
CA LYS A 207 -5.83 8.87 7.74
C LYS A 207 -6.65 7.92 8.63
N LEU A 208 -6.28 6.64 8.68
CA LEU A 208 -6.89 5.68 9.58
C LEU A 208 -6.59 6.01 11.05
N ALA A 209 -5.35 6.38 11.37
CA ALA A 209 -4.95 6.77 12.72
C ALA A 209 -5.77 7.98 13.22
N ASP A 210 -5.96 9.00 12.37
CA ASP A 210 -6.79 10.17 12.66
C ASP A 210 -8.26 9.78 12.95
N MET A 211 -8.83 8.86 12.14
CA MET A 211 -10.19 8.36 12.35
C MET A 211 -10.35 7.59 13.66
N LEU A 212 -9.29 6.95 14.14
CA LEU A 212 -9.25 6.20 15.40
C LEU A 212 -8.83 7.06 16.61
N GLY A 213 -8.40 8.31 16.39
CA GLY A 213 -7.86 9.17 17.45
C GLY A 213 -6.52 8.69 18.00
N ILE A 214 -5.72 7.96 17.20
CA ILE A 214 -4.43 7.39 17.62
C ILE A 214 -3.30 8.33 17.21
N GLU A 215 -2.48 8.74 18.19
CA GLU A 215 -1.32 9.59 17.96
C GLU A 215 -0.25 8.89 17.11
N LYS A 216 0.44 9.65 16.26
CA LYS A 216 1.50 9.14 15.39
C LYS A 216 2.55 8.30 16.13
N SER A 217 2.91 8.66 17.36
CA SER A 217 3.87 7.93 18.21
C SER A 217 3.48 6.48 18.44
N HIS A 218 2.17 6.18 18.43
CA HIS A 218 1.59 4.85 18.64
C HIS A 218 1.11 4.18 17.33
N VAL A 219 1.53 4.73 16.19
CA VAL A 219 1.32 4.10 14.87
C VAL A 219 2.57 3.35 14.48
N ALA A 220 2.48 2.03 14.38
CA ALA A 220 3.55 1.17 13.90
C ALA A 220 3.23 0.63 12.51
N ALA A 221 4.24 0.54 11.65
CA ALA A 221 4.14 -0.14 10.36
C ALA A 221 5.34 -1.04 10.14
N ILE A 222 5.11 -2.20 9.51
CA ILE A 222 6.16 -3.13 9.15
C ILE A 222 6.11 -3.44 7.66
N GLY A 223 7.29 -3.40 7.02
CA GLY A 223 7.49 -3.67 5.59
C GLY A 223 8.83 -4.32 5.31
N ASP A 224 9.13 -4.63 4.04
CA ASP A 224 10.36 -5.33 3.68
C ASP A 224 11.08 -4.75 2.46
N TYR A 225 10.45 -3.83 1.70
CA TYR A 225 11.06 -3.37 0.45
C TYR A 225 10.82 -1.88 0.16
N TYR A 226 11.34 -1.37 -0.96
CA TYR A 226 11.30 0.05 -1.32
C TYR A 226 9.90 0.63 -1.53
N ASN A 227 8.91 -0.20 -1.89
CA ASN A 227 7.50 0.24 -1.97
C ASN A 227 6.88 0.58 -0.59
N ASP A 228 7.57 0.22 0.51
CA ASP A 228 7.18 0.55 1.88
C ASP A 228 7.92 1.78 2.43
N TRP A 229 8.86 2.34 1.68
CA TRP A 229 9.72 3.45 2.11
C TRP A 229 8.93 4.61 2.71
N ASP A 230 7.94 5.12 1.97
CA ASP A 230 7.14 6.25 2.41
C ASP A 230 6.23 5.90 3.59
N MET A 231 5.71 4.68 3.63
CA MET A 231 4.98 4.14 4.77
C MET A 231 5.82 4.18 6.04
N LEU A 232 7.03 3.64 5.98
CA LEU A 232 7.96 3.54 7.11
C LEU A 232 8.43 4.91 7.59
N LYS A 233 8.67 5.86 6.68
CA LYS A 233 9.05 7.24 7.06
C LYS A 233 7.91 8.04 7.68
N THR A 234 6.66 7.64 7.47
CA THR A 234 5.49 8.39 7.91
C THR A 234 5.09 8.05 9.34
N VAL A 235 5.23 6.79 9.77
CA VAL A 235 4.76 6.31 11.08
C VAL A 235 5.71 6.63 12.24
N GLY A 236 5.22 6.50 13.47
CA GLY A 236 6.02 6.75 14.69
C GLY A 236 6.97 5.61 15.04
N LEU A 237 6.56 4.36 14.77
CA LEU A 237 7.36 3.15 14.98
C LEU A 237 7.50 2.38 13.65
N PRO A 238 8.45 2.79 12.78
CA PRO A 238 8.77 2.01 11.58
C PRO A 238 9.54 0.74 11.95
N ALA A 239 9.12 -0.38 11.35
CA ALA A 239 9.74 -1.69 11.53
C ALA A 239 10.03 -2.36 10.19
N CYS A 240 11.07 -3.16 10.11
CA CYS A 240 11.38 -3.94 8.91
C CYS A 240 11.54 -5.42 9.19
N ALA A 241 11.21 -6.24 8.19
CA ALA A 241 11.52 -7.66 8.19
C ALA A 241 13.02 -7.87 8.01
N GLY A 242 13.59 -8.88 8.66
CA GLY A 242 15.05 -9.09 8.72
C GLY A 242 15.75 -9.36 7.39
N GLN A 243 15.01 -9.60 6.30
CA GLN A 243 15.55 -9.70 4.95
C GLN A 243 15.47 -8.40 4.13
N ALA A 244 14.97 -7.32 4.72
CA ALA A 244 14.87 -6.04 4.02
C ALA A 244 16.26 -5.54 3.58
N PRO A 245 16.39 -4.76 2.50
CA PRO A 245 17.65 -4.18 2.10
C PRO A 245 18.14 -3.12 3.11
N GLN A 246 19.45 -2.93 3.21
CA GLN A 246 20.07 -2.03 4.19
C GLN A 246 19.48 -0.61 4.23
N PRO A 247 19.10 0.05 3.11
CA PRO A 247 18.44 1.35 3.18
C PRO A 247 17.13 1.34 3.97
N ILE A 248 16.37 0.23 3.93
CA ILE A 248 15.13 0.07 4.72
C ILE A 248 15.47 -0.10 6.21
N HIS A 249 16.48 -0.90 6.56
CA HIS A 249 16.96 -1.02 7.94
C HIS A 249 17.32 0.35 8.53
N ASN A 250 18.02 1.19 7.76
CA ASN A 250 18.50 2.49 8.21
C ASN A 250 17.41 3.49 8.61
N ILE A 251 16.17 3.31 8.15
CA ILE A 251 15.02 4.17 8.50
C ILE A 251 14.11 3.56 9.55
N CYS A 252 14.34 2.30 9.94
CA CYS A 252 13.50 1.60 10.90
C CYS A 252 14.01 1.76 12.33
N LYS A 253 13.08 1.86 13.29
CA LYS A 253 13.35 1.87 14.74
C LYS A 253 13.34 0.45 15.32
N PHE A 254 12.76 -0.52 14.61
CA PHE A 254 12.67 -1.92 15.03
C PHE A 254 13.02 -2.85 13.87
N GLU A 255 13.94 -3.75 14.11
CA GLU A 255 14.32 -4.81 13.17
C GLU A 255 13.75 -6.14 13.66
N ALA A 256 12.84 -6.70 12.88
CA ALA A 256 12.22 -7.99 13.17
C ALA A 256 13.01 -9.15 12.56
N CYS A 257 12.66 -10.38 12.90
CA CYS A 257 13.21 -11.55 12.26
C CYS A 257 12.83 -11.65 10.77
N HIS A 258 13.41 -12.59 10.06
CA HIS A 258 13.06 -12.89 8.67
C HIS A 258 11.57 -13.25 8.54
N CYS A 259 10.89 -12.82 7.46
CA CYS A 259 9.46 -13.07 7.23
C CYS A 259 9.04 -14.54 7.35
N ASN A 260 9.92 -15.49 7.00
CA ASN A 260 9.66 -16.91 7.17
C ASN A 260 9.48 -17.36 8.64
N LYS A 261 9.97 -16.56 9.60
CA LYS A 261 9.90 -16.83 11.04
C LYS A 261 8.79 -16.03 11.74
N GLY A 262 8.07 -15.19 11.00
CA GLY A 262 6.96 -14.41 11.54
C GLY A 262 7.39 -13.04 12.08
N CYS A 263 7.95 -12.19 11.23
CA CYS A 263 8.45 -10.85 11.60
C CYS A 263 7.36 -9.92 12.16
N VAL A 264 6.11 -10.07 11.74
CA VAL A 264 4.99 -9.30 12.31
C VAL A 264 4.77 -9.64 13.77
N ALA A 265 4.94 -10.92 14.15
CA ALA A 265 4.83 -11.34 15.53
C ALA A 265 5.90 -10.69 16.42
N ASP A 266 7.15 -10.55 15.93
CA ASP A 266 8.21 -9.88 16.69
C ASP A 266 7.83 -8.43 17.04
N LEU A 267 7.28 -7.68 16.08
CA LEU A 267 6.83 -6.30 16.32
C LEU A 267 5.67 -6.26 17.33
N LEU A 268 4.67 -7.12 17.17
CA LEU A 268 3.55 -7.17 18.09
C LEU A 268 3.97 -7.58 19.51
N GLU A 269 4.86 -8.57 19.65
CA GLU A 269 5.43 -9.00 20.94
C GLU A 269 6.27 -7.89 21.58
N TYR A 270 7.03 -7.11 20.79
CA TYR A 270 7.77 -5.93 21.25
C TYR A 270 6.83 -4.87 21.82
N ILE A 271 5.70 -4.58 21.14
CA ILE A 271 4.67 -3.65 21.63
C ILE A 271 4.01 -4.19 22.90
N MET A 272 3.55 -5.45 22.88
CA MET A 272 2.87 -6.08 24.00
C MET A 272 3.75 -6.22 25.25
N SER A 273 5.08 -6.32 25.09
CA SER A 273 6.01 -6.35 26.21
C SER A 273 6.13 -5.00 26.96
N GLY A 274 5.65 -3.91 26.36
CA GLY A 274 5.77 -2.55 26.89
C GLY A 274 7.08 -1.84 26.52
N LYS A 275 8.02 -2.52 25.84
CA LYS A 275 9.32 -1.93 25.45
C LYS A 275 9.16 -0.78 24.42
N ALA A 276 8.15 -0.87 23.54
CA ALA A 276 7.85 0.19 22.60
C ALA A 276 7.42 1.47 23.33
N GLU A 277 6.56 1.34 24.34
CA GLU A 277 6.10 2.45 25.17
C GLU A 277 7.25 3.12 25.95
N GLU A 278 8.16 2.30 26.48
CA GLU A 278 9.36 2.81 27.16
C GLU A 278 10.28 3.59 26.21
N ALA A 279 10.43 3.10 24.97
CA ALA A 279 11.22 3.77 23.94
C ALA A 279 10.63 5.14 23.57
N ILE A 280 9.31 5.22 23.38
CA ILE A 280 8.59 6.49 23.10
C ILE A 280 8.81 7.48 24.25
N LYS A 281 8.63 7.06 25.49
CA LYS A 281 8.84 7.94 26.67
C LYS A 281 10.27 8.49 26.75
N LYS A 282 11.28 7.67 26.47
CA LYS A 282 12.68 8.09 26.42
C LYS A 282 12.94 9.12 25.30
N GLU A 283 12.35 8.93 24.11
CA GLU A 283 12.47 9.84 22.98
C GLU A 283 11.82 11.22 23.30
N MET A 284 10.63 11.20 23.91
CA MET A 284 9.95 12.43 24.35
C MET A 284 10.73 13.22 25.42
N GLN A 285 11.39 12.52 26.34
CA GLN A 285 12.24 13.16 27.35
C GLN A 285 13.47 13.82 26.75
N LYS A 286 14.12 13.18 25.75
CA LYS A 286 15.27 13.76 25.04
C LYS A 286 14.94 15.02 24.25
N ASN A 287 13.72 15.12 23.73
CA ASN A 287 13.28 16.27 22.92
C ASN A 287 12.78 17.45 23.79
N ARG A 288 12.70 17.29 25.10
CA ARG A 288 12.30 18.33 26.06
C ARG A 288 13.49 18.96 26.84
N GLY A 289 14.65 18.35 26.76
CA GLY A 289 15.90 18.86 27.38
C GLY A 289 16.85 19.42 26.33
#